data_8b0d47c1b95dc2f3aff8405a37e8c9a5
#
_entry.id   8b0d47c1b95dc2f3aff8405a37e8c9a5
#
_cell.length_a   1.000
_cell.length_b   1.000
_cell.length_c   1.000
_cell.angle_alpha   90.00
_cell.angle_beta   90.00
_cell.angle_gamma   90.00
#
_symmetry.space_group_name_H-M   'P 1'
#
loop_
_entity.id
_entity.type
_entity.pdbx_description
1 polymer ?
#
loop_
_entity_poly.entity_id
_entity_poly.type
_entity_poly.pdbx_seq_one_letter_code
_entity_poly.pdbx_strand_id
1 'polypeptide(L)'
;MKKGILFVLAAAFLASCQQEENEGVASVDRVTITPIITRATEVNFEDQDQIGLSVTKEDGTVYATNELMTFNDGAFAGSLKWYPEGADKSSFVAYYPYSATGVPTSFTVHADQTTNYGISDFMAASKSDVLPSVNSISMIFKHMLTKLVINVTNETNLDISSIVLKGSVPTANIDWATMKTTVNESAAATDITAQQVTKNKTFRAIVVPQTAAFTLAVTTSDNNTLMQKLVSTDLVQGGQYSVNIRVLPDNIIVTLSGEIENWTDEGEIKGDDSEVPFEEHDGYFIYDGITYNTVTLSNGTTWMAEPLRYVPDGYTPSSDPAADSHIWYPYELVTVDGTLTAKALQDEASIKQYGYLYDIHAALSGKAVTPENCYDFEGAQGICPKGWHIPTRAEYFSLVGNSTKDADGNSLENGKDALFYDTACLLYTSPS
;
A
#
# COMPACT_ATOMS: atom_id res chain seq x y z
N MET A 1 -7.75 -75.34 -32.80
CA MET A 1 -9.05 -75.44 -33.55
C MET A 1 -10.19 -75.23 -32.58
N LYS A 2 -11.18 -74.46 -32.98
CA LYS A 2 -12.55 -74.23 -32.42
C LYS A 2 -12.54 -73.36 -31.13
N LYS A 3 -12.91 -72.06 -31.24
CA LYS A 3 -14.25 -71.43 -31.40
C LYS A 3 -15.23 -71.85 -30.28
N GLY A 4 -15.62 -70.93 -29.46
CA GLY A 4 -16.79 -71.01 -28.60
C GLY A 4 -17.07 -69.72 -27.92
N ILE A 5 -17.86 -69.00 -28.33
CA ILE A 5 -19.19 -68.36 -28.12
C ILE A 5 -19.32 -67.80 -26.70
N LEU A 6 -19.41 -66.48 -26.69
CA LEU A 6 -19.82 -65.56 -25.64
C LEU A 6 -21.33 -65.72 -25.35
N PHE A 7 -21.69 -65.91 -24.07
CA PHE A 7 -23.08 -65.78 -23.62
C PHE A 7 -23.16 -64.62 -22.61
N VAL A 8 -23.86 -63.58 -23.01
CA VAL A 8 -24.26 -62.48 -22.13
C VAL A 8 -25.48 -62.94 -21.33
N LEU A 9 -25.34 -62.99 -20.02
CA LEU A 9 -26.48 -63.17 -19.12
C LEU A 9 -26.80 -61.78 -18.50
N ALA A 10 -27.93 -61.22 -18.95
CA ALA A 10 -28.52 -60.07 -18.29
C ALA A 10 -29.22 -60.53 -17.01
N ALA A 11 -28.70 -60.15 -15.87
CA ALA A 11 -29.38 -60.35 -14.58
C ALA A 11 -30.17 -59.06 -14.28
N ALA A 12 -31.46 -59.14 -14.30
CA ALA A 12 -32.37 -58.12 -13.82
C ALA A 12 -32.32 -58.09 -12.28
N PHE A 13 -31.82 -56.99 -11.73
CA PHE A 13 -31.98 -56.71 -10.30
C PHE A 13 -33.38 -56.18 -10.05
N LEU A 14 -34.21 -56.99 -9.44
CA LEU A 14 -35.44 -56.54 -8.78
C LEU A 14 -35.03 -55.73 -7.56
N ALA A 15 -35.30 -54.44 -7.58
CA ALA A 15 -35.19 -53.61 -6.39
C ALA A 15 -36.27 -54.05 -5.39
N SER A 16 -35.89 -54.80 -4.41
CA SER A 16 -36.65 -55.03 -3.18
C SER A 16 -36.50 -53.80 -2.31
N CYS A 17 -37.53 -53.00 -2.15
CA CYS A 17 -37.64 -52.06 -1.06
C CYS A 17 -37.76 -52.87 0.24
N GLN A 18 -36.67 -53.06 0.92
CA GLN A 18 -36.73 -53.39 2.35
C GLN A 18 -36.88 -52.05 3.08
N GLN A 19 -37.95 -51.97 3.80
CA GLN A 19 -38.20 -50.96 4.81
C GLN A 19 -37.19 -51.31 5.93
N GLU A 20 -36.07 -50.60 5.99
CA GLU A 20 -35.17 -50.68 7.14
C GLU A 20 -35.89 -50.05 8.33
N GLU A 21 -36.17 -50.87 9.32
CA GLU A 21 -36.58 -50.46 10.63
C GLU A 21 -35.52 -49.54 11.22
N ASN A 22 -35.93 -48.30 11.46
CA ASN A 22 -35.51 -47.42 12.54
C ASN A 22 -34.04 -47.56 12.97
N GLU A 23 -33.11 -47.27 12.07
CA GLU A 23 -31.81 -46.86 12.55
C GLU A 23 -32.01 -45.46 13.15
N GLY A 24 -31.71 -45.38 14.47
CA GLY A 24 -31.95 -44.21 15.28
C GLY A 24 -31.48 -42.99 14.56
N VAL A 25 -32.33 -41.95 14.54
CA VAL A 25 -31.98 -40.59 14.13
C VAL A 25 -30.60 -40.34 14.69
N ALA A 26 -29.59 -40.24 13.80
CA ALA A 26 -28.23 -39.92 14.21
C ALA A 26 -28.39 -38.67 15.07
N SER A 27 -28.09 -38.77 16.35
CA SER A 27 -28.36 -37.72 17.31
C SER A 27 -27.66 -36.48 16.81
N VAL A 28 -28.41 -35.42 16.54
CA VAL A 28 -27.91 -34.09 16.20
C VAL A 28 -27.20 -33.58 17.45
N ASP A 29 -25.99 -34.07 17.72
CA ASP A 29 -25.43 -33.98 19.05
C ASP A 29 -24.50 -32.78 19.20
N ARG A 30 -23.78 -32.39 18.15
CA ARG A 30 -22.79 -31.32 18.24
C ARG A 30 -22.93 -30.27 17.15
N VAL A 31 -22.69 -29.02 17.53
CA VAL A 31 -22.56 -27.91 16.58
C VAL A 31 -21.15 -27.95 16.00
N THR A 32 -21.07 -27.93 14.67
CA THR A 32 -19.81 -27.78 13.93
C THR A 32 -19.95 -26.63 12.92
N ILE A 33 -18.86 -25.90 12.73
CA ILE A 33 -18.82 -24.73 11.81
C ILE A 33 -17.80 -25.00 10.72
N THR A 34 -18.23 -24.98 9.46
CA THR A 34 -17.32 -24.94 8.31
C THR A 34 -17.10 -23.47 7.93
N PRO A 35 -15.91 -22.92 8.13
CA PRO A 35 -15.64 -21.54 7.78
C PRO A 35 -15.50 -21.40 6.27
N ILE A 36 -16.05 -20.30 5.75
CA ILE A 36 -15.80 -19.78 4.42
C ILE A 36 -15.17 -18.43 4.62
N ILE A 37 -13.93 -18.21 4.18
CA ILE A 37 -13.32 -16.90 4.19
C ILE A 37 -13.62 -16.27 2.83
N THR A 38 -14.26 -15.10 2.83
CA THR A 38 -14.55 -14.38 1.59
C THR A 38 -13.27 -13.81 1.01
N ARG A 39 -12.88 -14.34 -0.13
CA ARG A 39 -11.73 -13.90 -0.94
C ARG A 39 -10.41 -14.09 -0.21
N ALA A 40 -10.00 -15.34 -0.21
CA ALA A 40 -8.75 -15.78 0.37
C ALA A 40 -7.64 -15.79 -0.67
N THR A 41 -6.46 -15.42 -0.24
CA THR A 41 -5.28 -16.16 -0.68
C THR A 41 -4.22 -16.30 0.41
N GLU A 42 -4.40 -15.73 1.60
CA GLU A 42 -3.28 -15.70 2.54
C GLU A 42 -3.59 -16.15 3.97
N VAL A 43 -4.82 -16.28 4.39
CA VAL A 43 -5.14 -16.79 5.75
C VAL A 43 -6.29 -17.78 5.64
N ASN A 44 -5.95 -19.04 5.49
CA ASN A 44 -6.86 -20.12 5.87
C ASN A 44 -6.71 -20.32 7.38
N PHE A 45 -7.77 -20.74 8.05
CA PHE A 45 -7.64 -21.22 9.41
C PHE A 45 -6.70 -22.42 9.43
N GLU A 46 -5.82 -22.43 10.43
CA GLU A 46 -4.88 -23.51 10.67
C GLU A 46 -5.38 -24.41 11.80
N ASP A 47 -4.94 -25.67 11.83
CA ASP A 47 -5.26 -26.56 12.93
C ASP A 47 -4.86 -25.92 14.27
N GLN A 48 -5.76 -25.98 15.24
CA GLN A 48 -5.72 -25.33 16.55
C GLN A 48 -6.11 -23.85 16.58
N ASP A 49 -6.47 -23.22 15.48
CA ASP A 49 -7.13 -21.92 15.54
C ASP A 49 -8.42 -22.00 16.35
N GLN A 50 -8.73 -20.92 17.06
CA GLN A 50 -9.85 -20.89 17.98
C GLN A 50 -10.77 -19.72 17.71
N ILE A 51 -12.07 -19.97 17.71
CA ILE A 51 -13.13 -18.97 17.61
C ILE A 51 -14.02 -18.98 18.84
N GLY A 52 -14.63 -17.83 19.13
CA GLY A 52 -15.74 -17.72 20.06
C GLY A 52 -17.06 -17.81 19.31
N LEU A 53 -17.98 -18.66 19.74
CA LEU A 53 -19.30 -18.84 19.14
C LEU A 53 -20.39 -18.47 20.13
N SER A 54 -21.34 -17.67 19.70
CA SER A 54 -22.57 -17.35 20.44
C SER A 54 -23.79 -17.75 19.64
N VAL A 55 -24.81 -18.28 20.32
CA VAL A 55 -26.03 -18.78 19.71
C VAL A 55 -27.24 -18.19 20.43
N THR A 56 -28.15 -17.62 19.65
CA THR A 56 -29.44 -17.06 20.13
C THR A 56 -30.57 -17.80 19.44
N LYS A 57 -31.55 -18.27 20.19
CA LYS A 57 -32.75 -18.93 19.66
C LYS A 57 -33.68 -17.91 18.96
N GLU A 58 -34.66 -18.40 18.21
CA GLU A 58 -35.61 -17.61 17.44
C GLU A 58 -36.42 -16.64 18.33
N ASP A 59 -36.71 -17.05 19.55
CA ASP A 59 -37.43 -16.22 20.56
C ASP A 59 -36.54 -15.12 21.22
N GLY A 60 -35.27 -15.02 20.80
CA GLY A 60 -34.31 -14.07 21.37
C GLY A 60 -33.58 -14.59 22.62
N THR A 61 -33.89 -15.79 23.09
CA THR A 61 -33.21 -16.38 24.24
C THR A 61 -31.76 -16.76 23.88
N VAL A 62 -30.81 -16.31 24.68
CA VAL A 62 -29.39 -16.68 24.51
C VAL A 62 -29.23 -18.13 24.94
N TYR A 63 -28.79 -18.98 24.00
CA TYR A 63 -28.53 -20.39 24.23
C TYR A 63 -27.08 -20.66 24.64
N ALA A 64 -26.15 -20.02 23.98
CA ALA A 64 -24.72 -20.16 24.24
C ALA A 64 -24.02 -18.80 24.06
N THR A 65 -23.04 -18.51 24.88
CA THR A 65 -22.24 -17.29 24.80
C THR A 65 -20.77 -17.62 24.86
N ASN A 66 -20.02 -17.18 23.87
CA ASN A 66 -18.55 -17.30 23.81
C ASN A 66 -18.03 -18.73 23.94
N GLU A 67 -18.74 -19.70 23.37
CA GLU A 67 -18.28 -21.08 23.35
C GLU A 67 -17.01 -21.22 22.54
N LEU A 68 -16.01 -21.87 23.14
CA LEU A 68 -14.74 -22.15 22.48
C LEU A 68 -14.92 -23.24 21.41
N MET A 69 -14.58 -22.92 20.18
CA MET A 69 -14.53 -23.86 19.07
C MET A 69 -13.10 -23.90 18.51
N THR A 70 -12.57 -25.08 18.28
CA THR A 70 -11.20 -25.27 17.77
C THR A 70 -11.26 -25.83 16.35
N PHE A 71 -10.44 -25.30 15.47
CA PHE A 71 -10.34 -25.74 14.08
C PHE A 71 -9.49 -27.01 13.97
N ASN A 72 -10.04 -28.04 13.34
CA ASN A 72 -9.35 -29.27 12.98
C ASN A 72 -10.05 -29.85 11.74
N ASP A 73 -9.29 -30.43 10.84
CA ASP A 73 -9.81 -31.14 9.65
C ASP A 73 -10.86 -30.32 8.84
N GLY A 74 -10.66 -29.00 8.72
CA GLY A 74 -11.52 -28.15 7.88
C GLY A 74 -12.78 -27.62 8.56
N ALA A 75 -12.98 -27.85 9.86
CA ALA A 75 -14.13 -27.38 10.62
C ALA A 75 -13.77 -26.97 12.05
N PHE A 76 -14.51 -25.99 12.60
CA PHE A 76 -14.49 -25.68 14.02
C PHE A 76 -15.46 -26.62 14.77
N ALA A 77 -14.97 -27.24 15.83
CA ALA A 77 -15.75 -28.08 16.72
C ALA A 77 -15.42 -27.76 18.18
N GLY A 78 -16.39 -28.00 19.06
CA GLY A 78 -16.29 -27.77 20.50
C GLY A 78 -17.20 -28.69 21.29
N SER A 79 -17.53 -28.27 22.52
CA SER A 79 -18.44 -28.99 23.41
C SER A 79 -19.92 -28.66 23.18
N LEU A 80 -20.21 -27.59 22.42
CA LEU A 80 -21.57 -27.13 22.21
C LEU A 80 -22.42 -28.17 21.49
N LYS A 81 -23.56 -28.50 22.09
CA LYS A 81 -24.55 -29.39 21.51
C LYS A 81 -25.76 -28.57 21.04
N TRP A 82 -26.50 -29.15 20.11
CA TRP A 82 -27.82 -28.62 19.80
C TRP A 82 -28.77 -28.79 21.00
N TYR A 83 -29.68 -27.84 21.15
CA TYR A 83 -30.73 -27.98 22.18
C TYR A 83 -31.73 -29.10 21.79
N PRO A 84 -32.30 -29.78 22.78
CA PRO A 84 -33.06 -31.01 22.52
C PRO A 84 -34.43 -30.82 21.87
N GLU A 85 -34.96 -29.61 21.86
CA GLU A 85 -36.33 -29.29 21.41
C GLU A 85 -36.35 -28.80 19.96
N GLY A 86 -35.89 -29.57 19.13
CA GLY A 86 -35.38 -29.63 17.80
C GLY A 86 -36.07 -29.00 16.61
N ALA A 87 -36.96 -27.99 16.72
CA ALA A 87 -37.55 -27.39 15.52
C ALA A 87 -37.32 -25.87 15.34
N ASP A 88 -36.76 -25.20 16.32
CA ASP A 88 -36.61 -23.75 16.29
C ASP A 88 -35.32 -23.33 15.57
N LYS A 89 -35.41 -22.26 14.81
CA LYS A 89 -34.26 -21.62 14.19
C LYS A 89 -33.39 -20.92 15.22
N SER A 90 -32.12 -20.74 14.87
CA SER A 90 -31.17 -20.02 15.71
C SER A 90 -30.32 -19.06 14.87
N SER A 91 -29.81 -18.04 15.53
CA SER A 91 -28.83 -17.12 15.00
C SER A 91 -27.47 -17.40 15.65
N PHE A 92 -26.44 -17.46 14.81
CA PHE A 92 -25.06 -17.73 15.17
C PHE A 92 -24.21 -16.48 14.91
N VAL A 93 -23.36 -16.15 15.87
CA VAL A 93 -22.32 -15.13 15.74
C VAL A 93 -21.00 -15.76 16.18
N ALA A 94 -20.00 -15.68 15.33
CA ALA A 94 -18.66 -16.19 15.61
C ALA A 94 -17.61 -15.11 15.37
N TYR A 95 -16.47 -15.21 16.08
CA TYR A 95 -15.35 -14.30 15.90
C TYR A 95 -14.00 -15.00 16.13
N TYR A 96 -12.97 -14.50 15.47
CA TYR A 96 -11.58 -14.92 15.58
C TYR A 96 -10.68 -13.70 15.85
N PRO A 97 -9.63 -13.81 16.65
CA PRO A 97 -9.26 -14.96 17.50
C PRO A 97 -10.12 -15.02 18.77
N TYR A 98 -10.26 -16.22 19.34
CA TYR A 98 -11.00 -16.46 20.58
C TYR A 98 -10.46 -15.63 21.75
N SER A 99 -11.36 -15.12 22.57
CA SER A 99 -11.05 -14.45 23.83
C SER A 99 -11.63 -15.21 25.02
N ALA A 100 -10.78 -15.65 25.93
CA ALA A 100 -11.21 -16.34 27.15
C ALA A 100 -11.93 -15.41 28.15
N THR A 101 -11.86 -14.10 27.98
CA THR A 101 -12.51 -13.10 28.84
C THR A 101 -13.96 -12.82 28.46
N GLY A 102 -14.46 -13.45 27.41
CA GLY A 102 -15.81 -13.28 26.88
C GLY A 102 -15.82 -12.64 25.49
N VAL A 103 -17.05 -12.40 24.97
CA VAL A 103 -17.22 -11.75 23.67
C VAL A 103 -16.62 -10.33 23.73
N PRO A 104 -15.64 -10.01 22.88
CA PRO A 104 -14.93 -8.74 22.97
C PRO A 104 -15.83 -7.58 22.51
N THR A 105 -15.77 -6.46 23.22
CA THR A 105 -16.36 -5.17 22.81
C THR A 105 -15.32 -4.26 22.16
N SER A 106 -14.05 -4.64 22.23
CA SER A 106 -12.94 -3.96 21.57
C SER A 106 -11.86 -4.98 21.20
N PHE A 107 -11.05 -4.65 20.22
CA PHE A 107 -9.92 -5.47 19.80
C PHE A 107 -8.70 -4.57 19.56
N THR A 108 -7.54 -5.05 20.00
CA THR A 108 -6.27 -4.32 19.84
C THR A 108 -5.33 -5.17 18.98
N VAL A 109 -4.88 -4.63 17.86
CA VAL A 109 -3.87 -5.27 17.02
C VAL A 109 -2.51 -5.30 17.73
N HIS A 110 -1.72 -6.33 17.48
CA HIS A 110 -0.37 -6.42 18.04
C HIS A 110 0.55 -5.35 17.43
N ALA A 111 1.32 -4.67 18.28
CA ALA A 111 2.34 -3.71 17.85
C ALA A 111 3.47 -4.40 17.07
N ASP A 112 3.87 -5.59 17.49
CA ASP A 112 4.80 -6.43 16.74
C ASP A 112 4.01 -7.52 15.98
N GLN A 113 3.91 -7.35 14.67
CA GLN A 113 3.24 -8.30 13.79
C GLN A 113 4.20 -9.20 13.04
N THR A 114 5.49 -9.16 13.33
CA THR A 114 6.47 -10.05 12.68
C THR A 114 6.10 -11.53 12.84
N THR A 115 5.56 -11.91 14.00
CA THR A 115 5.07 -13.24 14.33
C THR A 115 3.59 -13.27 14.73
N ASN A 116 2.99 -12.09 14.97
CA ASN A 116 1.62 -11.96 15.48
C ASN A 116 0.64 -11.42 14.42
N TYR A 117 0.99 -11.51 13.14
CA TYR A 117 0.15 -11.02 12.06
C TYR A 117 -1.23 -11.72 12.04
N GLY A 118 -1.26 -13.05 12.04
CA GLY A 118 -2.50 -13.83 11.96
C GLY A 118 -3.48 -13.53 13.10
N ILE A 119 -2.98 -13.45 14.35
CA ILE A 119 -3.82 -13.12 15.51
C ILE A 119 -4.15 -11.64 15.64
N SER A 120 -3.57 -10.77 14.81
CA SER A 120 -3.99 -9.37 14.66
C SER A 120 -5.14 -9.21 13.66
N ASP A 121 -5.45 -10.23 12.87
CA ASP A 121 -6.53 -10.19 11.89
C ASP A 121 -7.86 -10.60 12.53
N PHE A 122 -8.57 -9.61 13.04
CA PHE A 122 -9.86 -9.85 13.68
C PHE A 122 -10.92 -10.11 12.61
N MET A 123 -11.53 -11.30 12.68
CA MET A 123 -12.59 -11.73 11.76
C MET A 123 -13.89 -12.03 12.51
N ALA A 124 -15.02 -11.85 11.84
CA ALA A 124 -16.33 -12.17 12.39
C ALA A 124 -17.27 -12.74 11.32
N ALA A 125 -18.19 -13.59 11.76
CA ALA A 125 -19.23 -14.19 10.95
C ALA A 125 -20.56 -14.17 11.67
N SER A 126 -21.66 -14.04 10.92
CA SER A 126 -23.01 -14.22 11.44
C SER A 126 -23.86 -15.03 10.48
N LYS A 127 -24.78 -15.82 11.01
CA LYS A 127 -25.75 -16.57 10.23
C LYS A 127 -27.04 -16.74 11.02
N SER A 128 -28.17 -16.34 10.43
CA SER A 128 -29.51 -16.49 10.99
C SER A 128 -30.25 -17.67 10.37
N ASP A 129 -31.43 -17.99 10.92
CA ASP A 129 -32.36 -19.00 10.42
C ASP A 129 -31.77 -20.42 10.29
N VAL A 130 -30.83 -20.78 11.17
CA VAL A 130 -30.20 -22.10 11.18
C VAL A 130 -31.05 -23.09 11.97
N LEU A 131 -31.44 -24.18 11.33
CA LEU A 131 -32.12 -25.31 11.98
C LEU A 131 -31.09 -26.33 12.50
N PRO A 132 -31.40 -27.05 13.59
CA PRO A 132 -30.58 -28.17 14.06
C PRO A 132 -30.31 -29.15 12.92
N SER A 133 -29.07 -29.55 12.76
CA SER A 133 -28.62 -30.42 11.67
C SER A 133 -27.41 -31.23 12.08
N VAL A 134 -27.28 -32.42 11.52
CA VAL A 134 -26.06 -33.26 11.61
C VAL A 134 -24.93 -32.72 10.74
N ASN A 135 -25.27 -31.83 9.77
CA ASN A 135 -24.30 -31.22 8.89
C ASN A 135 -23.65 -29.98 9.54
N SER A 136 -22.41 -29.74 9.23
CA SER A 136 -21.70 -28.54 9.64
C SER A 136 -22.37 -27.29 9.08
N ILE A 137 -22.39 -26.22 9.87
CA ILE A 137 -22.94 -24.92 9.50
C ILE A 137 -21.87 -24.15 8.73
N SER A 138 -22.11 -23.85 7.46
CA SER A 138 -21.24 -22.96 6.71
C SER A 138 -21.41 -21.52 7.17
N MET A 139 -20.34 -20.88 7.67
CA MET A 139 -20.33 -19.46 8.08
C MET A 139 -19.27 -18.69 7.31
N ILE A 140 -19.65 -17.50 6.82
CA ILE A 140 -18.76 -16.63 6.06
C ILE A 140 -18.08 -15.65 7.03
N PHE A 141 -16.78 -15.86 7.24
CA PHE A 141 -15.95 -14.95 8.03
C PHE A 141 -15.49 -13.77 7.17
N LYS A 142 -15.64 -12.57 7.69
CA LYS A 142 -15.21 -11.32 7.08
C LYS A 142 -14.12 -10.70 7.92
N HIS A 143 -13.14 -10.10 7.28
CA HIS A 143 -12.15 -9.28 7.95
C HIS A 143 -12.81 -8.01 8.51
N MET A 144 -12.56 -7.74 9.77
CA MET A 144 -13.15 -6.61 10.49
C MET A 144 -12.19 -5.43 10.60
N LEU A 145 -10.95 -5.60 10.16
CA LEU A 145 -9.89 -4.60 10.18
C LEU A 145 -9.41 -4.32 8.75
N THR A 146 -8.33 -3.56 8.63
CA THR A 146 -7.75 -3.17 7.34
C THR A 146 -6.38 -3.81 7.16
N LYS A 147 -6.09 -4.31 5.97
CA LYS A 147 -4.79 -4.84 5.59
C LYS A 147 -3.98 -3.81 4.80
N LEU A 148 -2.72 -3.63 5.18
CA LEU A 148 -1.74 -2.91 4.40
C LEU A 148 -0.72 -3.89 3.82
N VAL A 149 -0.45 -3.77 2.52
CA VAL A 149 0.61 -4.50 1.81
C VAL A 149 1.65 -3.50 1.35
N ILE A 150 2.88 -3.66 1.81
CA ILE A 150 3.98 -2.78 1.48
C ILE A 150 4.90 -3.51 0.50
N ASN A 151 4.88 -3.08 -0.76
CA ASN A 151 5.71 -3.62 -1.81
C ASN A 151 6.99 -2.78 -1.91
N VAL A 152 8.13 -3.45 -1.87
CA VAL A 152 9.43 -2.81 -1.78
C VAL A 152 10.26 -3.13 -3.01
N THR A 153 10.71 -2.09 -3.68
CA THR A 153 11.84 -2.15 -4.60
C THR A 153 13.08 -1.67 -3.83
N ASN A 154 13.90 -2.60 -3.40
CA ASN A 154 15.12 -2.28 -2.65
C ASN A 154 16.29 -2.07 -3.62
N GLU A 155 16.75 -0.84 -3.75
CA GLU A 155 17.87 -0.44 -4.59
C GLU A 155 19.16 -0.24 -3.80
N THR A 156 19.14 -0.59 -2.51
CA THR A 156 20.34 -0.64 -1.68
C THR A 156 21.02 -2.00 -1.80
N ASN A 157 22.28 -2.07 -1.42
CA ASN A 157 23.01 -3.35 -1.25
C ASN A 157 22.78 -3.97 0.14
N LEU A 158 21.85 -3.41 0.93
CA LEU A 158 21.58 -3.78 2.31
C LEU A 158 20.26 -4.54 2.40
N ASP A 159 20.15 -5.43 3.38
CA ASP A 159 18.86 -6.05 3.71
C ASP A 159 17.97 -5.05 4.48
N ILE A 160 16.66 -5.14 4.29
CA ILE A 160 15.70 -4.42 5.09
C ILE A 160 15.44 -5.22 6.37
N SER A 161 15.82 -4.64 7.50
CA SER A 161 15.67 -5.26 8.82
C SER A 161 14.25 -5.17 9.35
N SER A 162 13.58 -4.03 9.14
CA SER A 162 12.20 -3.83 9.57
C SER A 162 11.50 -2.72 8.79
N ILE A 163 10.18 -2.79 8.75
CA ILE A 163 9.30 -1.71 8.34
C ILE A 163 8.29 -1.46 9.47
N VAL A 164 8.17 -0.21 9.89
CA VAL A 164 7.32 0.22 11.00
C VAL A 164 6.36 1.31 10.53
N LEU A 165 5.08 1.11 10.80
CA LEU A 165 4.02 2.10 10.61
C LEU A 165 3.87 2.90 11.90
N LYS A 166 4.25 4.17 11.87
CA LYS A 166 4.18 5.07 13.03
C LYS A 166 2.87 5.83 13.06
N GLY A 167 2.33 6.01 14.27
CA GLY A 167 1.15 6.85 14.50
C GLY A 167 -0.19 6.12 14.32
N SER A 168 -0.23 4.79 14.32
CA SER A 168 -1.47 4.02 14.27
C SER A 168 -2.18 3.99 15.61
N VAL A 169 -3.50 4.19 15.64
CA VAL A 169 -4.33 3.84 16.80
C VAL A 169 -4.64 2.34 16.72
N PRO A 170 -4.15 1.52 17.67
CA PRO A 170 -4.17 0.07 17.52
C PRO A 170 -5.46 -0.60 17.97
N THR A 171 -6.38 0.13 18.60
CA THR A 171 -7.58 -0.44 19.22
C THR A 171 -8.84 -0.02 18.45
N ALA A 172 -9.66 -1.01 18.11
CA ALA A 172 -11.00 -0.84 17.55
C ALA A 172 -12.07 -1.12 18.59
N ASN A 173 -13.17 -0.38 18.57
CA ASN A 173 -14.43 -0.73 19.20
C ASN A 173 -15.23 -1.63 18.25
N ILE A 174 -15.97 -2.61 18.79
CA ILE A 174 -16.76 -3.57 18.03
C ILE A 174 -18.24 -3.35 18.31
N ASP A 175 -19.00 -3.12 17.26
CA ASP A 175 -20.47 -3.12 17.30
C ASP A 175 -21.01 -4.44 16.71
N TRP A 176 -21.42 -5.35 17.55
CA TRP A 176 -21.96 -6.64 17.15
C TRP A 176 -23.33 -6.56 16.49
N ALA A 177 -24.11 -5.50 16.75
CA ALA A 177 -25.42 -5.35 16.15
C ALA A 177 -25.33 -5.01 14.65
N THR A 178 -24.31 -4.23 14.28
CA THR A 178 -24.06 -3.84 12.88
C THR A 178 -22.90 -4.58 12.24
N MET A 179 -22.17 -5.40 12.98
CA MET A 179 -20.95 -6.10 12.55
C MET A 179 -19.92 -5.11 12.01
N LYS A 180 -19.69 -4.03 12.75
CA LYS A 180 -18.74 -2.98 12.36
C LYS A 180 -17.71 -2.73 13.44
N THR A 181 -16.53 -2.30 12.98
CA THR A 181 -15.46 -1.80 13.83
C THR A 181 -15.23 -0.32 13.57
N THR A 182 -14.92 0.41 14.63
CA THR A 182 -14.53 1.83 14.57
C THR A 182 -13.29 2.05 15.42
N VAL A 183 -12.46 3.01 15.05
CA VAL A 183 -11.28 3.35 15.85
C VAL A 183 -11.68 3.79 17.26
N ASN A 184 -10.93 3.33 18.25
CA ASN A 184 -11.07 3.83 19.62
C ASN A 184 -10.18 5.07 19.80
N GLU A 185 -10.71 6.25 19.57
CA GLU A 185 -9.99 7.52 19.65
C GLU A 185 -9.37 7.82 21.01
N SER A 186 -9.80 7.11 22.07
CA SER A 186 -9.23 7.25 23.41
C SER A 186 -7.97 6.41 23.62
N ALA A 187 -7.68 5.48 22.70
CA ALA A 187 -6.46 4.69 22.77
C ALA A 187 -5.27 5.50 22.25
N ALA A 188 -4.13 5.34 22.92
CA ALA A 188 -2.90 5.99 22.49
C ALA A 188 -2.41 5.39 21.17
N ALA A 189 -1.94 6.25 20.26
CA ALA A 189 -1.27 5.79 19.06
C ALA A 189 -0.01 4.99 19.41
N THR A 190 0.28 3.97 18.61
CA THR A 190 1.46 3.12 18.77
C THR A 190 2.08 2.82 17.42
N ASP A 191 3.32 2.37 17.43
CA ASP A 191 4.04 1.95 16.25
C ASP A 191 3.73 0.47 15.97
N ILE A 192 3.47 0.12 14.71
CA ILE A 192 3.19 -1.26 14.28
C ILE A 192 4.33 -1.75 13.39
N THR A 193 5.03 -2.80 13.83
CA THR A 193 6.06 -3.47 13.05
C THR A 193 5.42 -4.46 12.10
N ALA A 194 5.63 -4.26 10.80
CA ALA A 194 5.05 -5.08 9.75
C ALA A 194 5.73 -6.46 9.66
N GLN A 195 4.96 -7.48 9.26
CA GLN A 195 5.49 -8.80 8.94
C GLN A 195 6.18 -8.80 7.58
N GLN A 196 7.39 -9.32 7.51
CA GLN A 196 8.06 -9.59 6.24
C GLN A 196 7.51 -10.89 5.63
N VAL A 197 6.85 -10.79 4.49
CA VAL A 197 6.31 -11.95 3.73
C VAL A 197 7.38 -12.51 2.79
N THR A 198 8.00 -11.62 2.03
CA THR A 198 9.10 -11.96 1.12
C THR A 198 10.27 -11.06 1.43
N LYS A 199 11.44 -11.67 1.66
CA LYS A 199 12.66 -10.93 2.03
C LYS A 199 12.94 -9.78 1.07
N ASN A 200 13.08 -8.58 1.62
CA ASN A 200 13.37 -7.32 0.91
C ASN A 200 12.36 -6.90 -0.17
N LYS A 201 11.17 -7.56 -0.22
CA LYS A 201 10.20 -7.31 -1.30
C LYS A 201 8.80 -6.99 -0.82
N THR A 202 8.27 -7.75 0.13
CA THR A 202 6.88 -7.60 0.54
C THR A 202 6.75 -7.69 2.04
N PHE A 203 6.09 -6.69 2.61
CA PHE A 203 5.71 -6.64 4.01
C PHE A 203 4.20 -6.45 4.10
N ARG A 204 3.62 -6.80 5.24
CA ARG A 204 2.20 -6.61 5.49
C ARG A 204 1.93 -6.25 6.94
N ALA A 205 0.83 -5.55 7.18
CA ALA A 205 0.34 -5.24 8.52
C ALA A 205 -1.18 -5.18 8.54
N ILE A 206 -1.76 -5.53 9.69
CA ILE A 206 -3.16 -5.28 10.00
C ILE A 206 -3.23 -4.02 10.85
N VAL A 207 -4.11 -3.11 10.47
CA VAL A 207 -4.38 -1.85 11.19
C VAL A 207 -5.88 -1.69 11.40
N VAL A 208 -6.23 -0.89 12.38
CA VAL A 208 -7.65 -0.54 12.64
C VAL A 208 -8.17 0.37 11.53
N PRO A 209 -9.43 0.20 11.07
CA PRO A 209 -10.09 1.16 10.18
C PRO A 209 -10.08 2.56 10.79
N GLN A 210 -9.41 3.50 10.16
CA GLN A 210 -9.22 4.86 10.64
C GLN A 210 -8.78 5.78 9.51
N THR A 211 -9.08 7.07 9.60
CA THR A 211 -8.46 8.07 8.73
C THR A 211 -7.07 8.37 9.29
N ALA A 212 -6.03 8.01 8.58
CA ALA A 212 -4.66 8.13 9.07
C ALA A 212 -3.66 8.55 7.99
N ALA A 213 -2.68 9.34 8.43
CA ALA A 213 -1.46 9.64 7.69
C ALA A 213 -0.29 9.01 8.45
N PHE A 214 0.01 7.73 8.16
CA PHE A 214 1.12 7.04 8.81
C PHE A 214 2.46 7.60 8.36
N THR A 215 3.46 7.51 9.24
CA THR A 215 4.85 7.63 8.82
C THR A 215 5.44 6.23 8.71
N LEU A 216 5.92 5.88 7.53
CA LEU A 216 6.62 4.65 7.26
C LEU A 216 8.09 4.83 7.69
N ALA A 217 8.61 3.96 8.55
CA ALA A 217 10.01 3.92 8.92
C ALA A 217 10.61 2.60 8.43
N VAL A 218 11.58 2.67 7.53
CA VAL A 218 12.30 1.52 6.97
C VAL A 218 13.70 1.50 7.55
N THR A 219 14.06 0.42 8.23
CA THR A 219 15.39 0.23 8.81
C THR A 219 16.16 -0.80 8.01
N THR A 220 17.36 -0.45 7.58
CA THR A 220 18.29 -1.31 6.86
C THR A 220 19.25 -2.05 7.80
N SER A 221 19.99 -3.03 7.26
CA SER A 221 20.85 -3.92 8.08
C SER A 221 22.05 -3.23 8.72
N ASP A 222 22.38 -2.01 8.32
CA ASP A 222 23.37 -1.13 8.94
C ASP A 222 22.79 -0.27 10.09
N ASN A 223 21.49 -0.48 10.44
CA ASN A 223 20.70 0.27 11.41
C ASN A 223 20.36 1.71 10.99
N ASN A 224 20.54 2.07 9.73
CA ASN A 224 20.01 3.32 9.20
C ASN A 224 18.48 3.21 9.08
N THR A 225 17.75 4.28 9.48
CA THR A 225 16.29 4.34 9.40
C THR A 225 15.88 5.52 8.56
N LEU A 226 15.27 5.22 7.45
CA LEU A 226 14.67 6.16 6.52
C LEU A 226 13.18 6.32 6.84
N MET A 227 12.64 7.52 6.74
CA MET A 227 11.25 7.81 7.08
C MET A 227 10.54 8.50 5.92
N GLN A 228 9.31 8.07 5.64
CA GLN A 228 8.42 8.71 4.67
C GLN A 228 7.01 8.79 5.24
N LYS A 229 6.43 9.97 5.25
CA LYS A 229 5.03 10.18 5.59
C LYS A 229 4.15 9.75 4.42
N LEU A 230 3.05 9.08 4.72
CA LEU A 230 2.05 8.68 3.74
C LEU A 230 0.90 9.70 3.70
N VAL A 231 0.22 9.78 2.56
CA VAL A 231 -0.99 10.59 2.43
C VAL A 231 -2.06 10.12 3.40
N SER A 232 -2.77 11.05 4.00
CA SER A 232 -3.93 10.72 4.83
C SER A 232 -4.97 9.96 4.02
N THR A 233 -5.28 8.75 4.46
CA THR A 233 -6.16 7.82 3.77
C THR A 233 -7.25 7.35 4.71
N ASP A 234 -8.47 7.26 4.21
CA ASP A 234 -9.59 6.69 4.94
C ASP A 234 -9.59 5.17 4.76
N LEU A 235 -9.10 4.48 5.79
CA LEU A 235 -8.97 3.04 5.81
C LEU A 235 -10.28 2.40 6.24
N VAL A 236 -10.86 1.56 5.39
CA VAL A 236 -12.17 0.94 5.63
C VAL A 236 -12.04 -0.50 6.14
N GLN A 237 -13.04 -0.94 6.86
CA GLN A 237 -13.18 -2.31 7.34
C GLN A 237 -13.20 -3.31 6.17
N GLY A 238 -12.36 -4.35 6.24
CA GLY A 238 -12.23 -5.37 5.19
C GLY A 238 -11.52 -4.88 3.93
N GLY A 239 -10.99 -3.65 3.95
CA GLY A 239 -10.23 -3.09 2.84
C GLY A 239 -8.77 -3.53 2.84
N GLN A 240 -8.19 -3.67 1.65
CA GLN A 240 -6.75 -3.83 1.45
C GLN A 240 -6.19 -2.64 0.68
N TYR A 241 -5.09 -2.12 1.17
CA TYR A 241 -4.38 -1.00 0.54
C TYR A 241 -2.94 -1.39 0.27
N SER A 242 -2.43 -0.98 -0.88
CA SER A 242 -1.04 -1.20 -1.28
C SER A 242 -0.22 0.07 -1.08
N VAL A 243 0.97 -0.09 -0.52
CA VAL A 243 1.99 0.96 -0.42
C VAL A 243 3.19 0.48 -1.21
N ASN A 244 3.51 1.11 -2.32
CA ASN A 244 4.65 0.74 -3.14
C ASN A 244 5.80 1.71 -2.87
N ILE A 245 6.95 1.19 -2.44
CA ILE A 245 8.11 2.00 -2.08
C ILE A 245 9.36 1.57 -2.83
N ARG A 246 10.19 2.54 -3.14
CA ARG A 246 11.60 2.33 -3.54
C ARG A 246 12.49 2.78 -2.39
N VAL A 247 13.35 1.90 -1.93
CA VAL A 247 14.32 2.20 -0.87
C VAL A 247 15.66 2.45 -1.53
N LEU A 248 16.13 3.68 -1.43
CA LEU A 248 17.42 4.17 -1.92
C LEU A 248 18.40 4.27 -0.73
N PRO A 249 19.70 4.43 -0.96
CA PRO A 249 20.67 4.56 0.13
C PRO A 249 20.34 5.66 1.16
N ASP A 250 19.75 6.76 0.69
CA ASP A 250 19.54 7.96 1.52
C ASP A 250 18.05 8.36 1.64
N ASN A 251 17.13 7.66 0.95
CA ASN A 251 15.74 8.09 0.88
C ASN A 251 14.78 6.93 0.62
N ILE A 252 13.50 7.17 0.91
CA ILE A 252 12.38 6.30 0.49
C ILE A 252 11.51 7.11 -0.46
N ILE A 253 11.20 6.52 -1.60
CA ILE A 253 10.24 7.06 -2.55
C ILE A 253 9.02 6.17 -2.57
N VAL A 254 7.84 6.75 -2.40
CA VAL A 254 6.58 6.03 -2.60
C VAL A 254 6.21 6.11 -4.07
N THR A 255 6.16 4.96 -4.74
CA THR A 255 5.89 4.87 -6.18
C THR A 255 4.45 4.45 -6.45
N LEU A 256 3.93 4.94 -7.56
CA LEU A 256 2.63 4.51 -8.09
C LEU A 256 2.85 3.25 -8.93
N SER A 257 2.29 2.11 -8.57
CA SER A 257 1.97 1.04 -9.54
C SER A 257 1.28 -0.18 -8.94
N GLY A 258 0.31 -0.74 -9.67
CA GLY A 258 -0.06 -2.16 -9.73
C GLY A 258 -1.15 -2.65 -8.80
N GLU A 259 -2.20 -3.19 -9.41
CA GLU A 259 -3.31 -3.92 -8.81
C GLU A 259 -2.85 -5.13 -8.01
N ILE A 260 -3.43 -5.37 -6.84
CA ILE A 260 -3.36 -6.65 -6.12
C ILE A 260 -4.77 -7.08 -5.76
N GLU A 261 -5.17 -8.27 -6.22
CA GLU A 261 -6.47 -8.86 -5.95
C GLU A 261 -6.55 -9.51 -4.57
N ASN A 262 -7.74 -9.48 -3.94
CA ASN A 262 -8.33 -10.45 -2.98
C ASN A 262 -8.69 -10.07 -1.54
N TRP A 263 -8.56 -8.87 -1.15
CA TRP A 263 -9.47 -8.17 -0.22
C TRP A 263 -10.33 -7.25 -1.08
N THR A 264 -11.32 -6.53 -0.53
CA THR A 264 -11.85 -5.45 -1.35
C THR A 264 -10.69 -4.49 -1.57
N ASP A 265 -10.13 -4.46 -2.78
CA ASP A 265 -9.03 -3.57 -3.11
C ASP A 265 -9.58 -2.14 -3.10
N GLU A 266 -9.20 -1.38 -2.07
CA GLU A 266 -9.59 0.02 -1.91
C GLU A 266 -8.54 0.96 -2.52
N GLY A 267 -7.52 0.39 -3.19
CA GLY A 267 -6.52 1.14 -3.92
C GLY A 267 -5.17 1.28 -3.21
N GLU A 268 -4.36 2.13 -3.76
CA GLU A 268 -3.00 2.40 -3.32
C GLU A 268 -2.96 3.58 -2.34
N ILE A 269 -2.25 3.41 -1.21
CA ILE A 269 -1.88 4.52 -0.34
C ILE A 269 -0.62 5.16 -0.91
N LYS A 270 -0.76 6.40 -1.36
CA LYS A 270 0.33 7.20 -1.89
C LYS A 270 1.22 7.75 -0.78
N GLY A 271 2.47 8.08 -1.13
CA GLY A 271 3.26 8.99 -0.33
C GLY A 271 2.53 10.32 -0.17
N ASP A 272 2.72 10.96 0.97
CA ASP A 272 2.34 12.36 1.12
C ASP A 272 3.31 13.20 0.29
N ASP A 273 3.15 13.13 -1.02
CA ASP A 273 3.46 14.24 -1.89
C ASP A 273 2.34 15.26 -1.63
N SER A 274 2.19 15.70 -0.36
CA SER A 274 1.21 16.72 -0.01
C SER A 274 1.37 17.78 -1.07
N GLU A 275 0.31 18.03 -1.86
CA GLU A 275 0.39 18.98 -2.96
C GLU A 275 1.11 20.20 -2.40
N VAL A 276 2.37 20.34 -2.78
CA VAL A 276 3.16 21.49 -2.38
C VAL A 276 2.26 22.67 -2.62
N PRO A 277 1.97 23.51 -1.61
CA PRO A 277 0.95 24.51 -1.75
C PRO A 277 1.16 25.29 -3.04
N PHE A 278 0.19 25.19 -3.95
CA PHE A 278 0.27 25.81 -5.26
C PHE A 278 -0.97 26.66 -5.49
N GLU A 279 -0.74 27.93 -5.77
CA GLU A 279 -1.78 28.89 -6.09
C GLU A 279 -1.43 29.59 -7.40
N GLU A 280 -2.29 29.51 -8.41
CA GLU A 280 -2.08 30.16 -9.70
C GLU A 280 -2.80 31.51 -9.78
N HIS A 281 -2.10 32.49 -10.27
CA HIS A 281 -2.57 33.87 -10.45
C HIS A 281 -2.23 34.39 -11.85
N ASP A 282 -2.83 35.52 -12.25
CA ASP A 282 -2.48 36.17 -13.51
C ASP A 282 -1.06 36.77 -13.44
N GLY A 283 -0.15 36.24 -14.24
CA GLY A 283 1.25 36.68 -14.32
C GLY A 283 2.20 36.14 -13.26
N TYR A 284 1.73 35.31 -12.32
CA TYR A 284 2.58 34.62 -11.34
C TYR A 284 1.89 33.42 -10.72
N PHE A 285 2.64 32.59 -10.04
CA PHE A 285 2.10 31.56 -9.13
C PHE A 285 2.89 31.54 -7.82
N ILE A 286 2.26 30.96 -6.79
CA ILE A 286 2.91 30.66 -5.50
C ILE A 286 3.09 29.14 -5.42
N TYR A 287 4.31 28.71 -5.19
CA TYR A 287 4.64 27.29 -5.03
C TYR A 287 5.56 27.11 -3.83
N ASP A 288 5.14 26.28 -2.88
CA ASP A 288 5.81 26.10 -1.59
C ASP A 288 6.05 27.45 -0.86
N GLY A 289 5.05 28.34 -0.89
CA GLY A 289 5.16 29.67 -0.30
C GLY A 289 6.10 30.64 -1.02
N ILE A 290 6.70 30.24 -2.14
CA ILE A 290 7.59 31.08 -2.96
C ILE A 290 6.83 31.59 -4.17
N THR A 291 6.84 32.89 -4.40
CA THR A 291 6.25 33.53 -5.60
C THR A 291 7.21 33.41 -6.78
N TYR A 292 6.68 32.97 -7.93
CA TYR A 292 7.36 32.90 -9.22
C TYR A 292 6.58 33.66 -10.27
N ASN A 293 7.22 34.60 -10.89
CA ASN A 293 6.63 35.32 -12.02
C ASN A 293 6.57 34.44 -13.26
N THR A 294 5.57 34.65 -14.10
CA THR A 294 5.39 33.93 -15.35
C THR A 294 5.38 34.92 -16.55
N VAL A 295 5.70 34.39 -17.72
CA VAL A 295 5.63 35.10 -18.98
C VAL A 295 4.90 34.26 -20.01
N THR A 296 3.89 34.85 -20.66
CA THR A 296 3.22 34.20 -21.80
C THR A 296 3.82 34.72 -23.09
N LEU A 297 4.35 33.83 -23.89
CA LEU A 297 5.01 34.13 -25.14
C LEU A 297 3.99 34.32 -26.29
N SER A 298 4.44 34.87 -27.40
CA SER A 298 3.59 35.14 -28.57
C SER A 298 2.99 33.88 -29.22
N ASN A 299 3.57 32.70 -28.96
CA ASN A 299 3.05 31.40 -29.41
C ASN A 299 1.97 30.84 -28.47
N GLY A 300 1.62 31.55 -27.39
CA GLY A 300 0.61 31.15 -26.41
C GLY A 300 1.13 30.23 -25.30
N THR A 301 2.42 29.86 -25.26
CA THR A 301 2.99 29.07 -24.16
C THR A 301 3.34 29.98 -22.99
N THR A 302 3.10 29.52 -21.76
CA THR A 302 3.45 30.21 -20.52
C THR A 302 4.66 29.57 -19.87
N TRP A 303 5.63 30.37 -19.50
CA TRP A 303 6.91 29.93 -18.90
C TRP A 303 7.13 30.58 -17.55
N MET A 304 7.87 29.91 -16.68
CA MET A 304 8.44 30.55 -15.49
C MET A 304 9.43 31.62 -15.92
N ALA A 305 9.30 32.81 -15.36
CA ALA A 305 10.24 33.96 -15.59
C ALA A 305 11.39 33.95 -14.56
N GLU A 306 11.38 33.02 -13.63
CA GLU A 306 12.37 32.88 -12.55
C GLU A 306 12.80 31.41 -12.42
N PRO A 307 14.05 31.14 -11.97
CA PRO A 307 14.52 29.78 -11.72
C PRO A 307 13.77 29.14 -10.56
N LEU A 308 13.59 27.82 -10.63
CA LEU A 308 12.96 27.04 -9.56
C LEU A 308 13.85 27.04 -8.30
N ARG A 309 13.20 27.24 -7.13
CA ARG A 309 13.85 27.29 -5.80
C ARG A 309 13.20 26.31 -4.82
N TYR A 310 12.39 25.39 -5.33
CA TYR A 310 11.73 24.36 -4.53
C TYR A 310 12.72 23.26 -4.17
N VAL A 311 12.76 22.91 -2.90
CA VAL A 311 13.54 21.75 -2.40
C VAL A 311 12.56 20.71 -1.92
N PRO A 312 12.38 19.59 -2.64
CA PRO A 312 11.48 18.53 -2.23
C PRO A 312 11.86 17.97 -0.85
N ASP A 313 10.86 17.49 -0.11
CA ASP A 313 11.07 16.86 1.18
C ASP A 313 12.09 15.69 1.08
N GLY A 314 13.00 15.65 2.02
CA GLY A 314 14.07 14.65 2.06
C GLY A 314 15.35 15.03 1.31
N TYR A 315 15.38 16.14 0.57
CA TYR A 315 16.58 16.65 -0.07
C TYR A 315 17.16 17.84 0.71
N THR A 316 18.46 17.98 0.62
CA THR A 316 19.19 19.16 1.15
C THR A 316 20.20 19.62 0.11
N PRO A 317 20.17 20.91 -0.28
CA PRO A 317 21.13 21.45 -1.24
C PRO A 317 22.57 21.34 -0.72
N SER A 318 23.47 20.80 -1.54
CA SER A 318 24.91 20.72 -1.20
C SER A 318 25.65 21.99 -1.65
N SER A 319 26.59 22.42 -0.82
CA SER A 319 27.55 23.48 -1.16
C SER A 319 28.81 22.93 -1.85
N ASP A 320 29.00 21.63 -1.86
CA ASP A 320 30.11 20.97 -2.57
C ASP A 320 29.60 20.46 -3.93
N PRO A 321 30.04 21.05 -5.05
CA PRO A 321 29.62 20.60 -6.37
C PRO A 321 30.11 19.21 -6.76
N ALA A 322 31.06 18.63 -6.00
CA ALA A 322 31.55 17.27 -6.18
C ALA A 322 30.86 16.25 -5.27
N ALA A 323 29.96 16.72 -4.39
CA ALA A 323 29.21 15.83 -3.49
C ALA A 323 28.27 14.93 -4.31
N ASP A 324 28.10 13.70 -3.86
CA ASP A 324 27.03 12.82 -4.31
C ASP A 324 25.69 13.31 -3.71
N SER A 325 25.10 14.31 -4.36
CA SER A 325 23.86 14.97 -3.99
C SER A 325 22.96 15.05 -5.21
N HIS A 326 21.70 15.36 -5.01
CA HIS A 326 20.73 15.53 -6.09
C HIS A 326 20.34 16.99 -6.32
N ILE A 327 20.68 17.87 -5.33
CA ILE A 327 20.43 19.30 -5.40
C ILE A 327 21.67 20.05 -4.89
N TRP A 328 22.02 21.11 -5.58
CA TRP A 328 23.16 21.95 -5.21
C TRP A 328 22.74 23.43 -5.20
N TYR A 329 23.46 24.21 -4.37
CA TYR A 329 23.42 25.65 -4.49
C TYR A 329 23.98 26.09 -5.84
N PRO A 330 23.54 27.23 -6.40
CA PRO A 330 24.23 27.83 -7.53
C PRO A 330 25.68 28.16 -7.13
N TYR A 331 26.57 28.16 -8.07
CA TYR A 331 27.98 28.45 -7.81
C TYR A 331 28.61 29.36 -8.83
N GLU A 332 29.63 30.10 -8.42
CA GLU A 332 30.53 30.86 -9.29
C GLU A 332 31.88 30.18 -9.40
N LEU A 333 32.56 30.32 -10.52
CA LEU A 333 33.95 29.89 -10.67
C LEU A 333 34.87 31.01 -10.21
N VAL A 334 35.65 30.74 -9.17
CA VAL A 334 36.66 31.65 -8.61
C VAL A 334 38.05 31.06 -8.83
N THR A 335 39.04 31.91 -9.04
CA THR A 335 40.43 31.46 -9.14
C THR A 335 41.08 31.53 -7.76
N VAL A 336 41.47 30.39 -7.21
CA VAL A 336 42.22 30.25 -5.95
C VAL A 336 43.59 29.67 -6.30
N ASP A 337 44.64 30.37 -5.98
CA ASP A 337 46.03 29.94 -6.24
C ASP A 337 46.28 29.48 -7.71
N GLY A 338 45.65 30.17 -8.65
CA GLY A 338 45.77 29.86 -10.08
C GLY A 338 44.90 28.70 -10.57
N THR A 339 44.08 28.10 -9.71
CA THR A 339 43.16 27.01 -10.02
C THR A 339 41.73 27.52 -10.00
N LEU A 340 40.95 27.20 -11.05
CA LEU A 340 39.50 27.46 -11.05
C LEU A 340 38.81 26.54 -10.05
N THR A 341 38.12 27.13 -9.10
CA THR A 341 37.41 26.40 -8.05
C THR A 341 35.94 26.88 -8.00
N ALA A 342 35.01 25.97 -7.86
CA ALA A 342 33.61 26.31 -7.67
C ALA A 342 33.39 26.80 -6.23
N LYS A 343 32.68 27.93 -6.10
CA LYS A 343 32.27 28.51 -4.82
C LYS A 343 30.74 28.60 -4.79
N ALA A 344 30.11 27.89 -3.88
CA ALA A 344 28.67 27.90 -3.73
C ALA A 344 28.15 29.29 -3.28
N LEU A 345 27.07 29.73 -3.89
CA LEU A 345 26.36 30.94 -3.58
C LEU A 345 25.14 30.59 -2.72
N GLN A 346 25.27 30.74 -1.40
CA GLN A 346 24.26 30.31 -0.42
C GLN A 346 23.40 31.46 0.09
N ASP A 347 23.65 32.70 -0.36
CA ASP A 347 22.86 33.85 0.03
C ASP A 347 21.53 33.89 -0.72
N GLU A 348 20.48 34.42 -0.06
CA GLU A 348 19.12 34.45 -0.58
C GLU A 348 19.00 35.19 -1.95
N ALA A 349 19.79 36.23 -2.16
CA ALA A 349 19.77 37.00 -3.39
C ALA A 349 20.28 36.16 -4.56
N SER A 350 21.37 35.43 -4.37
CA SER A 350 21.93 34.51 -5.35
C SER A 350 20.99 33.34 -5.66
N ILE A 351 20.38 32.72 -4.60
CA ILE A 351 19.41 31.66 -4.77
C ILE A 351 18.18 32.17 -5.54
N LYS A 352 17.72 33.40 -5.25
CA LYS A 352 16.61 34.01 -5.98
C LYS A 352 16.95 34.23 -7.44
N GLN A 353 18.18 34.66 -7.73
CA GLN A 353 18.63 35.01 -9.09
C GLN A 353 18.88 33.73 -9.92
N TYR A 354 19.46 32.68 -9.35
CA TYR A 354 19.98 31.54 -10.11
C TYR A 354 19.23 30.23 -9.83
N GLY A 355 18.42 30.15 -8.77
CA GLY A 355 17.75 28.93 -8.30
C GLY A 355 18.72 27.89 -7.74
N TYR A 356 18.19 26.70 -7.48
CA TYR A 356 19.00 25.53 -7.19
C TYR A 356 19.34 24.76 -8.47
N LEU A 357 20.42 24.00 -8.43
CA LEU A 357 20.77 23.05 -9.49
C LEU A 357 20.21 21.69 -9.09
N TYR A 358 19.51 21.04 -10.00
CA TYR A 358 18.90 19.74 -9.80
C TYR A 358 19.51 18.75 -10.79
N ASP A 359 19.83 17.55 -10.34
CA ASP A 359 20.06 16.47 -11.29
C ASP A 359 18.70 15.94 -11.81
N ILE A 360 18.77 15.06 -12.79
CA ILE A 360 17.58 14.49 -13.42
C ILE A 360 16.74 13.66 -12.43
N HIS A 361 17.39 13.04 -11.44
CA HIS A 361 16.72 12.27 -10.42
C HIS A 361 15.84 13.16 -9.53
N ALA A 362 16.40 14.28 -9.01
CA ALA A 362 15.61 15.24 -8.25
C ALA A 362 14.54 15.91 -9.12
N ALA A 363 14.89 16.32 -10.33
CA ALA A 363 13.97 17.00 -11.25
C ALA A 363 12.75 16.12 -11.62
N LEU A 364 12.91 14.82 -11.68
CA LEU A 364 11.85 13.86 -11.98
C LEU A 364 11.25 13.18 -10.73
N SER A 365 11.39 13.81 -9.56
CA SER A 365 10.85 13.27 -8.30
C SER A 365 11.32 11.84 -8.01
N GLY A 366 12.62 11.60 -8.19
CA GLY A 366 13.24 10.32 -7.88
C GLY A 366 13.06 9.21 -8.92
N LYS A 367 12.53 9.49 -10.10
CA LYS A 367 12.41 8.47 -11.16
C LYS A 367 13.77 8.06 -11.69
N ALA A 368 13.96 6.75 -11.87
CA ALA A 368 15.16 6.22 -12.48
C ALA A 368 15.17 6.51 -13.98
N VAL A 369 16.15 7.28 -14.43
CA VAL A 369 16.36 7.63 -15.84
C VAL A 369 17.62 6.97 -16.35
N THR A 370 17.50 6.30 -17.47
CA THR A 370 18.61 5.68 -18.20
C THR A 370 18.67 6.24 -19.63
N PRO A 371 19.78 6.06 -20.35
CA PRO A 371 19.83 6.48 -21.75
C PRO A 371 18.75 5.85 -22.64
N GLU A 372 18.23 4.68 -22.24
CA GLU A 372 17.23 3.96 -23.01
C GLU A 372 15.81 4.49 -22.77
N ASN A 373 15.51 5.05 -21.58
CA ASN A 373 14.16 5.49 -21.20
C ASN A 373 14.04 7.01 -21.03
N CYS A 374 15.10 7.79 -21.24
CA CYS A 374 15.08 9.24 -20.97
C CYS A 374 13.99 10.00 -21.76
N TYR A 375 13.63 9.51 -22.94
CA TYR A 375 12.56 10.11 -23.75
C TYR A 375 11.16 9.86 -23.22
N ASP A 376 10.96 8.84 -22.37
CA ASP A 376 9.66 8.52 -21.77
C ASP A 376 9.22 9.59 -20.75
N PHE A 377 10.16 10.40 -20.28
CA PHE A 377 9.93 11.48 -19.32
C PHE A 377 9.82 12.87 -19.94
N GLU A 378 9.83 12.98 -21.26
CA GLU A 378 9.67 14.26 -21.94
C GLU A 378 8.28 14.85 -21.64
N GLY A 379 8.23 16.08 -21.12
CA GLY A 379 7.00 16.71 -20.66
C GLY A 379 6.45 16.17 -19.33
N ALA A 380 7.25 15.43 -18.56
CA ALA A 380 6.84 14.97 -17.24
C ALA A 380 6.69 16.16 -16.28
N GLN A 381 5.73 16.09 -15.35
CA GLN A 381 5.58 17.12 -14.31
C GLN A 381 6.84 17.20 -13.44
N GLY A 382 7.40 16.08 -13.00
CA GLY A 382 8.54 16.07 -12.08
C GLY A 382 8.26 16.89 -10.82
N ILE A 383 9.24 17.70 -10.41
CA ILE A 383 9.11 18.66 -9.28
C ILE A 383 8.40 19.97 -9.64
N CYS A 384 7.85 20.09 -10.84
CA CYS A 384 7.09 21.27 -11.23
C CYS A 384 5.74 21.32 -10.50
N PRO A 385 5.15 22.52 -10.30
CA PRO A 385 3.81 22.66 -9.75
C PRO A 385 2.76 21.92 -10.59
N LYS A 386 1.61 21.67 -10.00
CA LYS A 386 0.47 21.05 -10.70
C LYS A 386 0.07 21.87 -11.93
N GLY A 387 -0.07 21.19 -13.06
CA GLY A 387 -0.38 21.82 -14.35
C GLY A 387 0.85 22.36 -15.10
N TRP A 388 2.03 22.32 -14.48
CA TRP A 388 3.31 22.66 -15.07
C TRP A 388 4.14 21.39 -15.32
N HIS A 389 5.05 21.44 -16.25
CA HIS A 389 5.91 20.29 -16.58
C HIS A 389 7.32 20.73 -16.96
N ILE A 390 8.23 19.80 -16.91
CA ILE A 390 9.58 19.99 -17.43
C ILE A 390 9.46 20.16 -18.95
N PRO A 391 10.00 21.25 -19.54
CA PRO A 391 9.81 21.54 -20.95
C PRO A 391 10.22 20.35 -21.83
N THR A 392 9.40 20.06 -22.82
CA THR A 392 9.78 19.16 -23.89
C THR A 392 10.89 19.77 -24.74
N ARG A 393 11.65 18.94 -25.42
CA ARG A 393 12.65 19.39 -26.39
C ARG A 393 12.04 20.32 -27.45
N ALA A 394 10.82 20.02 -27.91
CA ALA A 394 10.14 20.85 -28.91
C ALA A 394 9.77 22.25 -28.36
N GLU A 395 9.31 22.33 -27.14
CA GLU A 395 9.01 23.60 -26.45
C GLU A 395 10.26 24.42 -26.24
N TYR A 396 11.34 23.81 -25.78
CA TYR A 396 12.62 24.48 -25.61
C TYR A 396 13.17 25.03 -26.94
N PHE A 397 13.14 24.25 -28.04
CA PHE A 397 13.52 24.73 -29.34
C PHE A 397 12.61 25.83 -29.86
N SER A 398 11.33 25.80 -29.54
CA SER A 398 10.40 26.88 -29.86
C SER A 398 10.79 28.18 -29.12
N LEU A 399 11.22 28.06 -27.85
CA LEU A 399 11.66 29.19 -27.04
C LEU A 399 12.91 29.89 -27.60
N VAL A 400 13.93 29.11 -27.98
CA VAL A 400 15.22 29.66 -28.49
C VAL A 400 15.21 29.97 -29.99
N GLY A 401 14.05 29.88 -30.65
CA GLY A 401 13.90 30.30 -32.03
C GLY A 401 14.42 29.31 -33.06
N ASN A 402 14.20 28.04 -32.89
CA ASN A 402 14.48 26.97 -33.89
C ASN A 402 15.90 27.02 -34.47
N SER A 403 16.89 27.33 -33.66
CA SER A 403 18.28 27.24 -34.08
C SER A 403 18.63 25.73 -34.24
N THR A 404 18.56 25.27 -35.46
CA THR A 404 19.02 23.93 -35.84
C THR A 404 20.55 23.87 -35.99
N LYS A 405 21.24 24.88 -35.52
CA LYS A 405 22.70 25.03 -35.68
C LYS A 405 23.34 25.28 -34.32
N ASP A 406 24.49 24.66 -34.08
CA ASP A 406 25.36 24.99 -32.96
C ASP A 406 25.98 26.39 -33.08
N ALA A 407 26.75 26.82 -32.07
CA ALA A 407 27.46 28.09 -32.05
C ALA A 407 28.46 28.23 -33.22
N ASP A 408 28.88 27.14 -33.79
CA ASP A 408 29.83 27.08 -34.91
C ASP A 408 29.13 26.98 -36.28
N GLY A 409 27.78 26.97 -36.29
CA GLY A 409 26.98 26.96 -37.51
C GLY A 409 26.75 25.59 -38.12
N ASN A 410 27.07 24.51 -37.39
CA ASN A 410 26.82 23.12 -37.83
C ASN A 410 25.36 22.74 -37.60
N SER A 411 24.79 21.99 -38.51
CA SER A 411 23.43 21.49 -38.38
C SER A 411 23.29 20.49 -37.22
N LEU A 412 22.38 20.72 -36.30
CA LEU A 412 22.04 19.79 -35.21
C LEU A 412 21.10 18.67 -35.72
N GLU A 413 21.47 18.08 -36.88
CA GLU A 413 20.67 16.96 -37.40
C GLU A 413 20.77 15.74 -36.51
N ASN A 414 19.63 15.19 -36.11
CA ASN A 414 19.41 13.93 -35.40
C ASN A 414 19.78 13.88 -33.92
N GLY A 415 19.84 14.98 -33.20
CA GLY A 415 19.90 14.93 -31.74
C GLY A 415 21.15 14.33 -31.10
N LYS A 416 22.15 13.90 -31.90
CA LYS A 416 23.41 13.33 -31.40
C LYS A 416 24.45 14.36 -31.01
N ASP A 417 24.34 15.55 -31.53
CA ASP A 417 25.32 16.65 -31.32
C ASP A 417 24.72 17.80 -30.51
N ALA A 418 23.50 17.63 -29.99
CA ALA A 418 22.97 18.59 -29.04
C ALA A 418 23.80 18.53 -27.75
N LEU A 419 24.12 19.67 -27.16
CA LEU A 419 24.88 19.86 -25.91
C LEU A 419 24.40 19.03 -24.70
N PHE A 420 23.40 18.20 -24.87
CA PHE A 420 22.77 17.36 -23.86
C PHE A 420 23.15 15.86 -23.94
N TYR A 421 24.06 15.46 -24.84
CA TYR A 421 24.30 14.05 -25.13
C TYR A 421 25.50 13.43 -24.43
N ASP A 422 26.31 14.17 -23.72
CA ASP A 422 27.46 13.61 -23.02
C ASP A 422 27.32 13.76 -21.50
N THR A 423 27.00 12.66 -20.87
CA THR A 423 27.23 12.28 -19.47
C THR A 423 26.41 12.87 -18.34
N ALA A 424 25.41 13.69 -18.55
CA ALA A 424 24.35 13.88 -17.54
C ALA A 424 23.21 14.68 -18.18
N CYS A 425 22.01 14.19 -18.10
CA CYS A 425 20.82 14.94 -18.42
C CYS A 425 20.68 16.10 -17.41
N LEU A 426 21.44 17.17 -17.60
CA LEU A 426 21.34 18.38 -16.79
C LEU A 426 20.24 19.25 -17.37
N LEU A 427 19.14 19.36 -16.64
CA LEU A 427 18.13 20.38 -16.89
C LEU A 427 18.69 21.73 -16.46
N TYR A 428 19.19 22.51 -17.40
CA TYR A 428 19.52 23.91 -17.17
C TYR A 428 18.23 24.73 -17.24
N THR A 429 17.78 25.27 -16.12
CA THR A 429 17.10 26.54 -16.13
C THR A 429 18.18 27.63 -16.21
N SER A 430 18.72 27.90 -17.39
CA SER A 430 19.63 29.03 -17.58
C SER A 430 18.82 30.29 -17.83
N PRO A 431 19.02 31.35 -17.04
CA PRO A 431 18.66 32.68 -17.48
C PRO A 431 19.66 33.08 -18.55
N SER A 432 19.16 33.49 -19.70
CA SER A 432 19.94 34.22 -20.71
C SER A 432 20.35 35.60 -20.23
#